data_a148eed7d8980ef5be783cc40bf7fe12
#
_entry.id   a148eed7d8980ef5be783cc40bf7fe12
#
_cell.length_a   1.000
_cell.length_b   1.000
_cell.length_c   1.000
_cell.angle_alpha   90.00
_cell.angle_beta   90.00
_cell.angle_gamma   90.00
#
_symmetry.space_group_name_H-M   'P 1'
#
loop_
_entity.id
_entity.type
_entity.pdbx_description
1 polymer ?
#
loop_
_entity_poly.entity_id
_entity_poly.type
_entity_poly.pdbx_seq_one_letter_code
_entity_poly.pdbx_strand_id
1 'polypeptide(L)'
;MQDLEIIKDFLRNKRGYLKKGNEACAYGLLRKTNKTFSFDLIKQAKKEVKNEIKHQQSKPLLSRDVAEDFRDHVEENRQKLENTPFAPTLQKRKEPKFAINPSIKDQVGMHILLGCNHVPFHNQRLHAGIRNLMRDYKYNIKGFHLMGDFADMNTLSSHDRKMFTAVPGLTLNMEYDACNEELDLFEQYLPDGCWKTYLYGNHEDRHNRWMKNMDNAKTPLLSPMDGMLLEERGYQVKNKWSQDFFTLGTNFQIFHGVYFSIHNAKAHLDKLRTSCAYVHTHRIQNYREGTMSAFNIGGCADYDSAAFNYASRPMKAQWANGFAINMIDEQGRSNLTQIYVNPDGTFWFGGRLY
;
A
#
# COMPACT_ATOMS: atom_id res chain seq x y z
N MET A 1 7.79 49.91 0.17
CA MET A 1 7.10 48.75 0.81
C MET A 1 6.09 48.08 -0.14
N GLN A 2 5.25 48.86 -0.83
CA GLN A 2 4.19 48.29 -1.70
C GLN A 2 4.73 47.44 -2.88
N ASP A 3 5.82 47.87 -3.53
CA ASP A 3 6.41 47.15 -4.64
C ASP A 3 7.05 45.81 -4.22
N LEU A 4 7.61 45.73 -3.01
CA LEU A 4 8.16 44.48 -2.47
C LEU A 4 7.06 43.42 -2.26
N GLU A 5 5.89 43.80 -1.75
CA GLU A 5 4.76 42.90 -1.57
C GLU A 5 4.18 42.42 -2.91
N ILE A 6 4.13 43.27 -3.92
CA ILE A 6 3.71 42.88 -5.28
C ILE A 6 4.63 41.79 -5.85
N ILE A 7 5.94 41.94 -5.67
CA ILE A 7 6.92 40.94 -6.13
C ILE A 7 6.77 39.64 -5.33
N LYS A 8 6.62 39.74 -4.01
CA LYS A 8 6.45 38.57 -3.13
C LYS A 8 5.19 37.80 -3.49
N ASP A 9 4.06 38.48 -3.72
CA ASP A 9 2.82 37.85 -4.15
C ASP A 9 2.96 37.13 -5.49
N PHE A 10 3.62 37.77 -6.46
CA PHE A 10 3.95 37.12 -7.73
C PHE A 10 4.78 35.84 -7.53
N LEU A 11 5.80 35.88 -6.67
CA LEU A 11 6.67 34.73 -6.42
C LEU A 11 5.98 33.60 -5.64
N ARG A 12 5.09 33.93 -4.70
CA ARG A 12 4.25 32.95 -3.98
C ARG A 12 3.34 32.19 -4.95
N ASN A 13 2.73 32.89 -5.89
CA ASN A 13 1.81 32.32 -6.88
C ASN A 13 2.52 31.62 -8.05
N LYS A 14 3.76 31.99 -8.35
CA LYS A 14 4.57 31.46 -9.47
C LYS A 14 5.93 30.95 -8.98
N ARG A 15 5.93 29.98 -8.08
CA ARG A 15 7.15 29.46 -7.39
C ARG A 15 8.29 29.05 -8.33
N GLY A 16 8.01 28.68 -9.58
CA GLY A 16 9.03 28.39 -10.57
C GLY A 16 10.03 29.53 -10.81
N TYR A 17 9.62 30.80 -10.60
CA TYR A 17 10.48 31.96 -10.73
C TYR A 17 11.51 32.13 -9.60
N LEU A 18 11.34 31.46 -8.47
CA LEU A 18 12.32 31.45 -7.38
C LEU A 18 13.68 30.86 -7.80
N LYS A 19 13.66 29.95 -8.77
CA LYS A 19 14.86 29.28 -9.31
C LYS A 19 15.40 29.95 -10.59
N LYS A 20 14.64 30.83 -11.25
CA LYS A 20 15.04 31.53 -12.47
C LYS A 20 15.91 32.74 -12.16
N GLY A 21 16.70 33.23 -13.13
CA GLY A 21 17.46 34.47 -13.02
C GLY A 21 16.56 35.69 -12.72
N ASN A 22 17.18 36.81 -12.28
CA ASN A 22 16.42 38.01 -11.93
C ASN A 22 15.80 38.67 -13.19
N GLU A 23 16.47 38.59 -14.33
CA GLU A 23 15.94 39.06 -15.61
C GLU A 23 14.65 38.38 -16.03
N ALA A 24 14.61 37.03 -15.94
CA ALA A 24 13.42 36.26 -16.24
C ALA A 24 12.27 36.56 -15.26
N CYS A 25 12.60 36.86 -14.01
CA CYS A 25 11.61 37.26 -13.00
C CYS A 25 11.08 38.68 -13.31
N ALA A 26 11.97 39.63 -13.64
CA ALA A 26 11.59 41.00 -14.03
C ALA A 26 10.69 41.01 -15.25
N TYR A 27 11.00 40.20 -16.26
CA TYR A 27 10.15 40.05 -17.43
C TYR A 27 8.76 39.46 -17.10
N GLY A 28 8.70 38.45 -16.27
CA GLY A 28 7.44 37.86 -15.78
C GLY A 28 6.58 38.87 -15.01
N LEU A 29 7.20 39.67 -14.16
CA LEU A 29 6.56 40.75 -13.39
C LEU A 29 6.04 41.87 -14.32
N LEU A 30 6.86 42.32 -15.27
CA LEU A 30 6.46 43.33 -16.25
C LEU A 30 5.20 42.89 -17.02
N ARG A 31 5.17 41.66 -17.51
CA ARG A 31 3.99 41.10 -18.23
C ARG A 31 2.74 41.03 -17.36
N LYS A 32 2.86 40.79 -16.04
CA LYS A 32 1.72 40.66 -15.16
C LYS A 32 1.24 42.00 -14.61
N THR A 33 2.15 42.93 -14.31
CA THR A 33 1.83 44.16 -13.56
C THR A 33 1.98 45.41 -14.38
N ASN A 34 2.55 45.33 -15.58
CA ASN A 34 2.95 46.47 -16.45
C ASN A 34 3.89 47.45 -15.73
N LYS A 35 4.67 46.98 -14.74
CA LYS A 35 5.65 47.76 -13.97
C LYS A 35 7.03 47.12 -14.07
N THR A 36 8.06 47.97 -14.04
CA THR A 36 9.47 47.53 -13.91
C THR A 36 9.89 47.60 -12.46
N PHE A 37 10.70 46.61 -12.01
CA PHE A 37 11.25 46.53 -10.67
C PHE A 37 12.76 46.36 -10.73
N SER A 38 13.48 46.93 -9.75
CA SER A 38 14.93 46.80 -9.69
C SER A 38 15.31 45.33 -9.36
N PHE A 39 16.47 44.91 -9.86
CA PHE A 39 16.99 43.56 -9.60
C PHE A 39 17.26 43.31 -8.12
N ASP A 40 17.67 44.36 -7.39
CA ASP A 40 17.91 44.25 -5.93
C ASP A 40 16.62 43.97 -5.16
N LEU A 41 15.53 44.65 -5.55
CA LEU A 41 14.22 44.41 -4.95
C LEU A 41 13.69 43.00 -5.26
N ILE A 42 13.91 42.53 -6.49
CA ILE A 42 13.55 41.15 -6.87
C ILE A 42 14.40 40.11 -6.08
N LYS A 43 15.71 40.39 -5.89
CA LYS A 43 16.60 39.53 -5.13
C LYS A 43 16.20 39.47 -3.65
N GLN A 44 15.84 40.61 -3.09
CA GLN A 44 15.32 40.69 -1.72
C GLN A 44 14.02 39.89 -1.56
N ALA A 45 13.03 40.09 -2.43
CA ALA A 45 11.76 39.38 -2.42
C ALA A 45 11.95 37.85 -2.53
N LYS A 46 12.86 37.42 -3.42
CA LYS A 46 13.19 35.98 -3.54
C LYS A 46 13.76 35.39 -2.26
N LYS A 47 14.64 36.13 -1.57
CA LYS A 47 15.22 35.69 -0.30
C LYS A 47 14.15 35.57 0.78
N GLU A 48 13.26 36.57 0.89
CA GLU A 48 12.17 36.58 1.88
C GLU A 48 11.16 35.45 1.61
N VAL A 49 10.69 35.28 0.37
CA VAL A 49 9.74 34.20 0.04
C VAL A 49 10.36 32.81 0.22
N LYS A 50 11.65 32.62 -0.09
CA LYS A 50 12.35 31.37 0.22
C LYS A 50 12.40 31.09 1.73
N ASN A 51 12.64 32.12 2.54
CA ASN A 51 12.65 31.98 3.99
C ASN A 51 11.25 31.70 4.54
N GLU A 52 10.19 32.36 4.01
CA GLU A 52 8.80 32.08 4.35
C GLU A 52 8.45 30.60 4.04
N ILE A 53 8.80 30.13 2.85
CA ILE A 53 8.58 28.72 2.46
C ILE A 53 9.32 27.76 3.38
N LYS A 54 10.60 28.06 3.69
CA LYS A 54 11.40 27.25 4.62
C LYS A 54 10.77 27.23 6.02
N HIS A 55 10.28 28.38 6.48
CA HIS A 55 9.62 28.49 7.78
C HIS A 55 8.25 27.79 7.82
N GLN A 56 7.50 27.83 6.72
CA GLN A 56 6.24 27.05 6.58
C GLN A 56 6.52 25.54 6.53
N GLN A 57 7.61 25.13 5.88
CA GLN A 57 8.03 23.74 5.82
C GLN A 57 8.63 23.24 7.16
N SER A 58 9.08 24.14 8.04
CA SER A 58 9.56 23.81 9.38
C SER A 58 8.47 23.74 10.43
N LYS A 59 7.23 24.13 10.11
CA LYS A 59 6.11 23.90 11.00
C LYS A 59 5.71 22.41 10.91
N PRO A 60 5.45 21.74 12.04
CA PRO A 60 4.91 20.39 12.03
C PRO A 60 3.65 20.36 11.17
N LEU A 61 3.54 19.43 10.25
CA LEU A 61 2.34 19.25 9.40
C LEU A 61 1.13 18.83 10.24
N LEU A 62 1.39 18.25 11.40
CA LEU A 62 0.40 17.85 12.40
C LEU A 62 0.68 18.60 13.69
N SER A 63 -0.36 19.12 14.33
CA SER A 63 -0.28 19.63 15.69
C SER A 63 0.00 18.49 16.66
N ARG A 64 0.49 18.81 17.86
CA ARG A 64 0.70 17.82 18.93
C ARG A 64 -0.62 17.09 19.25
N ASP A 65 -1.72 17.81 19.17
CA ASP A 65 -3.08 17.31 19.39
C ASP A 65 -3.46 16.20 18.40
N VAL A 66 -3.08 16.34 17.11
CA VAL A 66 -3.36 15.32 16.08
C VAL A 66 -2.51 14.06 16.30
N ALA A 67 -1.29 14.19 16.81
CA ALA A 67 -0.45 13.03 17.13
C ALA A 67 -0.95 12.28 18.39
N GLU A 68 -1.56 12.99 19.33
CA GLU A 68 -2.23 12.40 20.49
C GLU A 68 -3.52 11.70 20.05
N ASP A 69 -4.33 12.34 19.21
CA ASP A 69 -5.54 11.77 18.62
C ASP A 69 -5.26 10.44 17.88
N PHE A 70 -4.16 10.37 17.12
CA PHE A 70 -3.72 9.12 16.49
C PHE A 70 -3.42 8.01 17.48
N ARG A 71 -2.78 8.33 18.63
CA ARG A 71 -2.46 7.32 19.65
C ARG A 71 -3.72 6.81 20.33
N ASP A 72 -4.62 7.72 20.67
CA ASP A 72 -5.89 7.39 21.30
C ASP A 72 -6.72 6.49 20.38
N HIS A 73 -6.73 6.79 19.08
CA HIS A 73 -7.43 6.01 18.08
C HIS A 73 -6.86 4.58 17.92
N VAL A 74 -5.52 4.42 17.99
CA VAL A 74 -4.89 3.09 17.99
C VAL A 74 -5.28 2.31 19.25
N GLU A 75 -5.30 2.96 20.40
CA GLU A 75 -5.68 2.31 21.63
C GLU A 75 -7.17 1.91 21.62
N GLU A 76 -8.05 2.76 21.08
CA GLU A 76 -9.45 2.40 20.85
C GLU A 76 -9.61 1.20 19.94
N ASN A 77 -8.84 1.15 18.83
CA ASN A 77 -8.88 0.03 17.91
C ASN A 77 -8.32 -1.25 18.54
N ARG A 78 -7.28 -1.13 19.36
CA ARG A 78 -6.77 -2.25 20.16
C ARG A 78 -7.83 -2.79 21.11
N GLN A 79 -8.55 -1.92 21.83
CA GLN A 79 -9.63 -2.31 22.72
C GLN A 79 -10.82 -2.91 21.97
N LYS A 80 -11.19 -2.35 20.80
CA LYS A 80 -12.20 -2.95 19.91
C LYS A 80 -11.77 -4.35 19.48
N LEU A 81 -10.53 -4.52 19.05
CA LEU A 81 -9.97 -5.81 18.65
C LEU A 81 -10.01 -6.84 19.78
N GLU A 82 -9.67 -6.43 21.01
CA GLU A 82 -9.73 -7.29 22.20
C GLU A 82 -11.16 -7.73 22.54
N ASN A 83 -12.15 -6.90 22.25
CA ASN A 83 -13.56 -7.13 22.58
C ASN A 83 -14.39 -7.72 21.44
N THR A 84 -13.80 -7.98 20.25
CA THR A 84 -14.56 -8.58 19.15
C THR A 84 -14.84 -10.06 19.38
N PRO A 85 -16.00 -10.60 18.93
CA PRO A 85 -16.30 -12.03 19.02
C PRO A 85 -15.27 -12.91 18.31
N PHE A 86 -14.49 -12.33 17.40
CA PHE A 86 -13.48 -13.01 16.59
C PHE A 86 -12.07 -12.91 17.15
N ALA A 87 -11.87 -12.17 18.25
CA ALA A 87 -10.60 -12.01 18.93
C ALA A 87 -10.22 -13.10 19.99
N PRO A 88 -10.94 -14.22 20.20
CA PRO A 88 -10.54 -15.23 21.19
C PRO A 88 -9.13 -15.78 20.95
N THR A 89 -8.69 -15.77 19.69
CA THR A 89 -7.33 -16.19 19.30
C THR A 89 -6.27 -15.17 19.66
N LEU A 90 -6.58 -13.87 19.67
CA LEU A 90 -5.65 -12.81 20.06
C LEU A 90 -5.44 -12.77 21.57
N GLN A 91 -6.50 -12.97 22.36
CA GLN A 91 -6.42 -13.01 23.83
C GLN A 91 -5.58 -14.18 24.37
N LYS A 92 -5.43 -15.25 23.60
CA LYS A 92 -4.63 -16.43 23.95
C LYS A 92 -3.17 -16.35 23.48
N ARG A 93 -2.80 -15.34 22.71
CA ARG A 93 -1.43 -15.22 22.18
C ARG A 93 -0.48 -14.76 23.28
N LYS A 94 0.27 -15.69 23.83
CA LYS A 94 1.57 -15.41 24.42
C LYS A 94 2.42 -14.72 23.33
N GLU A 95 3.18 -13.70 23.74
CA GLU A 95 4.06 -12.87 22.92
C GLU A 95 4.38 -13.42 21.52
N PRO A 96 4.25 -12.64 20.45
CA PRO A 96 4.61 -13.09 19.13
C PRO A 96 6.08 -13.55 19.19
N LYS A 97 6.32 -14.83 19.20
CA LYS A 97 7.64 -15.33 18.90
C LYS A 97 7.88 -14.88 17.47
N PHE A 98 8.84 -13.98 17.26
CA PHE A 98 9.33 -13.62 15.95
C PHE A 98 9.67 -14.92 15.22
N ALA A 99 8.71 -15.39 14.45
CA ALA A 99 8.78 -16.72 13.95
C ALA A 99 9.72 -16.70 12.76
N ILE A 100 10.80 -17.38 12.89
CA ILE A 100 11.46 -18.10 11.81
C ILE A 100 10.35 -18.68 10.92
N ASN A 101 10.52 -18.62 9.59
CA ASN A 101 9.59 -19.29 8.67
C ASN A 101 9.22 -20.66 9.25
N PRO A 102 7.93 -21.02 9.29
CA PRO A 102 7.51 -22.29 9.82
C PRO A 102 8.22 -23.43 9.09
N SER A 103 8.41 -24.58 9.75
CA SER A 103 9.01 -25.75 9.11
C SER A 103 8.18 -26.19 7.90
N ILE A 104 8.78 -26.92 6.94
CA ILE A 104 8.04 -27.46 5.79
C ILE A 104 6.80 -28.22 6.25
N LYS A 105 6.92 -29.04 7.30
CA LYS A 105 5.80 -29.80 7.85
C LYS A 105 4.63 -28.92 8.28
N ASP A 106 4.91 -27.76 8.85
CA ASP A 106 3.89 -26.82 9.31
C ASP A 106 3.25 -26.02 8.16
N GLN A 107 3.90 -26.03 7.00
CA GLN A 107 3.39 -25.39 5.78
C GLN A 107 2.57 -26.33 4.88
N VAL A 108 2.56 -27.64 5.13
CA VAL A 108 1.84 -28.61 4.26
C VAL A 108 0.34 -28.30 4.26
N GLY A 109 -0.20 -27.93 3.09
CA GLY A 109 -1.60 -27.59 2.90
C GLY A 109 -1.83 -26.37 2.03
N MET A 110 -2.96 -25.71 2.25
CA MET A 110 -3.44 -24.59 1.46
C MET A 110 -2.90 -23.26 1.99
N HIS A 111 -2.34 -22.46 1.10
CA HIS A 111 -1.91 -21.08 1.35
C HIS A 111 -2.70 -20.14 0.45
N ILE A 112 -3.34 -19.12 1.02
CA ILE A 112 -4.10 -18.10 0.30
C ILE A 112 -3.21 -16.87 0.13
N LEU A 113 -3.06 -16.40 -1.10
CA LEU A 113 -2.23 -15.26 -1.48
C LEU A 113 -3.10 -14.15 -2.01
N LEU A 114 -3.13 -13.02 -1.33
CA LEU A 114 -3.86 -11.80 -1.72
C LEU A 114 -2.91 -10.63 -1.83
N GLY A 115 -3.21 -9.67 -2.69
CA GLY A 115 -2.48 -8.42 -2.74
C GLY A 115 -3.19 -7.39 -3.61
N CYS A 116 -2.67 -6.16 -3.60
CA CYS A 116 -3.30 -5.03 -4.26
C CYS A 116 -4.81 -4.94 -3.93
N ASN A 117 -5.10 -5.04 -2.64
CA ASN A 117 -6.47 -4.93 -2.12
C ASN A 117 -6.94 -3.48 -2.10
N HIS A 118 -6.03 -2.55 -1.75
CA HIS A 118 -6.28 -1.12 -1.71
C HIS A 118 -7.47 -0.72 -0.84
N VAL A 119 -7.58 -1.31 0.35
CA VAL A 119 -8.62 -0.95 1.32
C VAL A 119 -8.50 0.55 1.67
N PRO A 120 -9.58 1.32 1.62
CA PRO A 120 -11.00 0.94 1.55
C PRO A 120 -11.58 0.74 0.14
N PHE A 121 -10.78 0.81 -0.91
CA PHE A 121 -11.21 0.73 -2.31
C PHE A 121 -11.13 -0.69 -2.89
N HIS A 122 -11.27 -1.72 -2.04
CA HIS A 122 -11.25 -3.12 -2.43
C HIS A 122 -12.58 -3.56 -3.07
N ASN A 123 -12.53 -4.61 -3.88
CA ASN A 123 -13.72 -5.24 -4.42
C ASN A 123 -14.44 -6.05 -3.33
N GLN A 124 -15.47 -5.46 -2.74
CA GLN A 124 -16.21 -6.03 -1.60
C GLN A 124 -16.80 -7.39 -1.91
N ARG A 125 -17.33 -7.58 -3.14
CA ARG A 125 -17.92 -8.86 -3.55
C ARG A 125 -16.88 -9.95 -3.67
N LEU A 126 -15.72 -9.64 -4.26
CA LEU A 126 -14.59 -10.55 -4.32
C LEU A 126 -14.12 -10.95 -2.91
N HIS A 127 -13.95 -9.99 -2.02
CA HIS A 127 -13.55 -10.27 -0.63
C HIS A 127 -14.57 -11.15 0.09
N ALA A 128 -15.87 -10.91 -0.10
CA ALA A 128 -16.92 -11.76 0.45
C ALA A 128 -16.85 -13.20 -0.13
N GLY A 129 -16.57 -13.34 -1.43
CA GLY A 129 -16.36 -14.64 -2.06
C GLY A 129 -15.15 -15.37 -1.50
N ILE A 130 -14.02 -14.67 -1.31
CA ILE A 130 -12.80 -15.23 -0.70
C ILE A 130 -13.09 -15.69 0.74
N ARG A 131 -13.79 -14.91 1.54
CA ARG A 131 -14.20 -15.31 2.91
C ARG A 131 -15.08 -16.55 2.91
N ASN A 132 -15.99 -16.69 1.96
CA ASN A 132 -16.80 -17.90 1.80
C ASN A 132 -15.95 -19.13 1.47
N LEU A 133 -14.98 -18.97 0.57
CA LEU A 133 -14.00 -20.02 0.26
C LEU A 133 -13.19 -20.37 1.50
N MET A 134 -12.70 -19.37 2.24
CA MET A 134 -11.94 -19.61 3.48
C MET A 134 -12.76 -20.35 4.52
N ARG A 135 -14.04 -20.04 4.66
CA ARG A 135 -14.95 -20.78 5.53
C ARG A 135 -15.06 -22.24 5.12
N ASP A 136 -15.24 -22.51 3.84
CA ASP A 136 -15.44 -23.87 3.32
C ASP A 136 -14.16 -24.72 3.43
N TYR A 137 -12.99 -24.11 3.30
CA TYR A 137 -11.69 -24.78 3.37
C TYR A 137 -10.90 -24.51 4.67
N LYS A 138 -11.55 -24.00 5.72
CA LYS A 138 -10.92 -23.54 6.96
C LYS A 138 -9.82 -24.46 7.49
N TYR A 139 -10.12 -25.75 7.57
CA TYR A 139 -9.20 -26.75 8.15
C TYR A 139 -8.01 -27.09 7.24
N ASN A 140 -8.08 -26.77 5.97
CA ASN A 140 -7.00 -26.98 5.02
C ASN A 140 -6.02 -25.79 4.97
N ILE A 141 -6.45 -24.59 5.44
CA ILE A 141 -5.64 -23.37 5.39
C ILE A 141 -4.48 -23.49 6.38
N LYS A 142 -3.26 -23.32 5.89
CA LYS A 142 -2.00 -23.28 6.64
C LYS A 142 -1.32 -21.92 6.59
N GLY A 143 -1.58 -21.15 5.54
CA GLY A 143 -1.03 -19.82 5.38
C GLY A 143 -2.03 -18.82 4.80
N PHE A 144 -1.92 -17.57 5.27
CA PHE A 144 -2.63 -16.41 4.75
C PHE A 144 -1.63 -15.28 4.52
N HIS A 145 -1.45 -14.88 3.28
CA HIS A 145 -0.36 -14.03 2.85
C HIS A 145 -0.87 -12.78 2.15
N LEU A 146 -0.64 -11.63 2.76
CA LEU A 146 -0.91 -10.32 2.18
C LEU A 146 0.36 -9.82 1.50
N MET A 147 0.31 -9.71 0.18
CA MET A 147 1.48 -9.49 -0.68
C MET A 147 1.71 -8.01 -1.00
N GLY A 148 1.25 -7.11 -0.15
CA GLY A 148 1.40 -5.67 -0.26
C GLY A 148 0.23 -4.97 -0.94
N ASP A 149 0.20 -3.65 -0.78
CA ASP A 149 -0.90 -2.78 -1.19
C ASP A 149 -2.26 -3.28 -0.64
N PHE A 150 -2.25 -3.76 0.60
CA PHE A 150 -3.49 -4.07 1.30
C PHE A 150 -4.19 -2.77 1.70
N ALA A 151 -3.46 -1.84 2.33
CA ALA A 151 -3.92 -0.48 2.58
C ALA A 151 -3.61 0.41 1.36
N ASP A 152 -4.57 1.24 0.93
CA ASP A 152 -4.33 2.17 -0.20
C ASP A 152 -3.38 3.30 0.19
N MET A 153 -3.42 3.76 1.45
CA MET A 153 -2.63 4.90 1.92
C MET A 153 -2.85 6.15 1.05
N ASN A 154 -4.09 6.36 0.60
CA ASN A 154 -4.50 7.45 -0.29
C ASN A 154 -4.15 8.83 0.29
N THR A 155 -4.37 8.99 1.60
CA THR A 155 -4.07 10.23 2.33
C THR A 155 -2.59 10.63 2.28
N LEU A 156 -1.68 9.69 2.08
CA LEU A 156 -0.25 9.93 1.95
C LEU A 156 0.23 9.97 0.50
N SER A 157 -0.66 9.82 -0.48
CA SER A 157 -0.31 9.86 -1.89
C SER A 157 0.21 11.23 -2.31
N SER A 158 1.39 11.27 -2.91
CA SER A 158 1.93 12.46 -3.54
C SER A 158 1.39 12.69 -4.96
N HIS A 159 0.89 11.63 -5.60
CA HIS A 159 0.31 11.69 -6.94
C HIS A 159 -1.06 12.34 -6.91
N ASP A 160 -1.89 11.98 -5.94
CA ASP A 160 -3.28 12.41 -5.84
C ASP A 160 -3.41 13.90 -5.52
N ARG A 161 -2.46 14.48 -4.76
CA ARG A 161 -2.40 15.92 -4.50
C ARG A 161 -2.28 16.78 -5.77
N LYS A 162 -1.77 16.21 -6.86
CA LYS A 162 -1.63 16.89 -8.16
C LYS A 162 -2.79 16.63 -9.09
N MET A 163 -3.54 15.56 -8.89
CA MET A 163 -4.53 15.05 -9.83
C MET A 163 -5.97 15.12 -9.31
N PHE A 164 -6.21 15.68 -8.12
CA PHE A 164 -7.52 15.69 -7.46
C PHE A 164 -8.13 14.30 -7.24
N THR A 165 -7.31 13.26 -7.16
CA THR A 165 -7.75 11.88 -6.92
C THR A 165 -7.83 11.54 -5.44
N ALA A 166 -7.31 12.40 -4.55
CA ALA A 166 -7.50 12.24 -3.12
C ALA A 166 -9.00 12.28 -2.79
N VAL A 167 -9.47 11.28 -2.07
CA VAL A 167 -10.87 11.22 -1.65
C VAL A 167 -11.12 12.28 -0.58
N PRO A 168 -12.00 13.25 -0.82
CA PRO A 168 -12.23 14.33 0.14
C PRO A 168 -12.74 13.78 1.47
N GLY A 169 -12.13 14.22 2.57
CA GLY A 169 -12.53 13.83 3.94
C GLY A 169 -11.97 12.49 4.41
N LEU A 170 -11.28 11.73 3.56
CA LEU A 170 -10.60 10.51 3.99
C LEU A 170 -9.37 10.88 4.83
N THR A 171 -9.26 10.28 6.01
CA THR A 171 -8.12 10.42 6.91
C THR A 171 -7.34 9.12 7.00
N LEU A 172 -6.08 9.19 7.45
CA LEU A 172 -5.24 7.99 7.64
C LEU A 172 -5.85 7.02 8.67
N ASN A 173 -6.49 7.55 9.72
CA ASN A 173 -7.20 6.73 10.70
C ASN A 173 -8.36 5.96 10.07
N MET A 174 -9.16 6.63 9.23
CA MET A 174 -10.25 5.95 8.52
C MET A 174 -9.75 4.85 7.58
N GLU A 175 -8.57 5.04 6.97
CA GLU A 175 -7.94 3.98 6.15
C GLU A 175 -7.51 2.81 7.04
N TYR A 176 -6.91 3.07 8.21
CA TYR A 176 -6.53 2.00 9.15
C TYR A 176 -7.73 1.29 9.76
N ASP A 177 -8.80 2.03 10.08
CA ASP A 177 -10.06 1.45 10.58
C ASP A 177 -10.64 0.47 9.56
N ALA A 178 -10.78 0.91 8.31
CA ALA A 178 -11.29 0.06 7.24
C ALA A 178 -10.40 -1.19 7.02
N CYS A 179 -9.08 -1.02 7.12
CA CYS A 179 -8.15 -2.15 7.03
C CYS A 179 -8.33 -3.12 8.21
N ASN A 180 -8.49 -2.61 9.43
CA ASN A 180 -8.71 -3.43 10.61
C ASN A 180 -10.02 -4.21 10.52
N GLU A 181 -11.11 -3.54 10.09
CA GLU A 181 -12.42 -4.21 9.87
C GLU A 181 -12.30 -5.34 8.85
N GLU A 182 -11.60 -5.11 7.75
CA GLU A 182 -11.44 -6.13 6.70
C GLU A 182 -10.52 -7.29 7.14
N LEU A 183 -9.47 -7.00 7.92
CA LEU A 183 -8.63 -8.03 8.54
C LEU A 183 -9.44 -8.88 9.52
N ASP A 184 -10.29 -8.27 10.36
CA ASP A 184 -11.17 -8.98 11.28
C ASP A 184 -12.11 -9.95 10.53
N LEU A 185 -12.66 -9.49 9.41
CA LEU A 185 -13.53 -10.31 8.55
C LEU A 185 -12.82 -11.51 7.92
N PHE A 186 -11.54 -11.39 7.57
CA PHE A 186 -10.75 -12.53 7.08
C PHE A 186 -10.32 -13.46 8.21
N GLU A 187 -9.84 -12.90 9.31
CA GLU A 187 -9.22 -13.67 10.41
C GLU A 187 -10.17 -14.62 11.11
N GLN A 188 -11.47 -14.31 11.15
CA GLN A 188 -12.48 -15.22 11.72
C GLN A 188 -12.55 -16.60 11.03
N TYR A 189 -12.08 -16.68 9.80
CA TYR A 189 -12.06 -17.92 9.02
C TYR A 189 -10.70 -18.59 8.98
N LEU A 190 -9.68 -18.03 9.62
CA LEU A 190 -8.37 -18.66 9.74
C LEU A 190 -8.36 -19.65 10.90
N PRO A 191 -7.72 -20.81 10.74
CA PRO A 191 -7.52 -21.74 11.85
C PRO A 191 -6.45 -21.23 12.81
N ASP A 192 -6.49 -21.73 14.05
CA ASP A 192 -5.44 -21.50 15.03
C ASP A 192 -4.09 -21.97 14.49
N GLY A 193 -3.05 -21.15 14.67
CA GLY A 193 -1.70 -21.46 14.19
C GLY A 193 -1.48 -21.25 12.69
N CYS A 194 -2.46 -20.69 11.97
CA CYS A 194 -2.27 -20.27 10.58
C CYS A 194 -1.08 -19.31 10.47
N TRP A 195 -0.17 -19.58 9.55
CA TRP A 195 0.95 -18.68 9.26
C TRP A 195 0.48 -17.46 8.52
N LYS A 196 0.54 -16.30 9.17
CA LYS A 196 0.13 -15.02 8.59
C LYS A 196 1.35 -14.18 8.23
N THR A 197 1.40 -13.67 7.01
CA THR A 197 2.47 -12.77 6.57
C THR A 197 1.90 -11.50 5.94
N TYR A 198 2.60 -10.40 6.14
CA TYR A 198 2.30 -9.13 5.52
C TYR A 198 3.56 -8.55 4.87
N LEU A 199 3.50 -8.33 3.58
CA LEU A 199 4.52 -7.60 2.83
C LEU A 199 4.04 -6.17 2.60
N TYR A 200 4.91 -5.21 2.74
CA TYR A 200 4.61 -3.87 2.25
C TYR A 200 4.65 -3.85 0.73
N GLY A 201 3.68 -3.18 0.13
CA GLY A 201 3.75 -2.75 -1.24
C GLY A 201 4.24 -1.30 -1.34
N ASN A 202 4.17 -0.75 -2.53
CA ASN A 202 4.56 0.65 -2.76
C ASN A 202 3.57 1.65 -2.13
N HIS A 203 2.35 1.22 -1.78
CA HIS A 203 1.36 2.06 -1.09
C HIS A 203 1.69 2.18 0.40
N GLU A 204 1.95 1.10 1.11
CA GLU A 204 2.43 1.17 2.50
C GLU A 204 3.77 1.91 2.60
N ASP A 205 4.65 1.79 1.58
CA ASP A 205 5.92 2.54 1.53
C ASP A 205 5.72 4.05 1.37
N ARG A 206 4.52 4.53 1.04
CA ARG A 206 4.18 5.97 1.08
C ARG A 206 4.43 6.55 2.46
N HIS A 207 4.16 5.79 3.52
CA HIS A 207 4.47 6.18 4.90
C HIS A 207 5.98 6.39 5.08
N ASN A 208 6.81 5.42 4.68
CA ASN A 208 8.27 5.53 4.78
C ASN A 208 8.82 6.72 4.00
N ARG A 209 8.29 6.95 2.78
CA ARG A 209 8.67 8.09 1.94
C ARG A 209 8.22 9.42 2.54
N TRP A 210 7.03 9.45 3.14
CA TRP A 210 6.49 10.63 3.81
C TRP A 210 7.34 10.99 5.02
N MET A 211 7.70 10.02 5.87
CA MET A 211 8.57 10.21 7.03
C MET A 211 9.98 10.69 6.64
N LYS A 212 10.56 10.19 5.55
CA LYS A 212 11.88 10.65 5.06
C LYS A 212 11.87 12.07 4.51
N ASN A 213 10.77 12.53 3.94
CA ASN A 213 10.65 13.87 3.36
C ASN A 213 10.33 14.95 4.41
N MET A 214 10.05 14.56 5.61
CA MET A 214 9.85 15.47 6.72
C MET A 214 11.13 15.49 7.55
N ASP A 215 11.82 16.63 7.59
CA ASP A 215 12.88 16.94 8.54
C ASP A 215 12.40 16.82 10.02
N ASN A 216 11.28 16.16 10.24
CA ASN A 216 10.53 16.11 11.48
C ASN A 216 10.27 14.67 11.93
N ALA A 217 11.31 14.03 12.44
CA ALA A 217 11.16 12.98 13.45
C ALA A 217 10.34 13.44 14.69
N LYS A 218 9.85 14.70 14.72
CA LYS A 218 9.18 15.32 15.86
C LYS A 218 7.68 15.03 15.95
N THR A 219 7.06 14.54 14.88
CA THR A 219 5.64 14.13 14.89
C THR A 219 5.48 12.87 14.05
N PRO A 220 5.82 11.71 14.60
CA PRO A 220 5.71 10.45 13.87
C PRO A 220 4.24 10.15 13.58
N LEU A 221 3.93 9.87 12.32
CA LEU A 221 2.68 9.19 11.95
C LEU A 221 2.79 7.72 12.36
N LEU A 222 1.66 7.13 12.71
CA LEU A 222 1.57 5.70 12.89
C LEU A 222 1.98 4.97 11.62
N SER A 223 2.84 3.98 11.78
CA SER A 223 3.20 3.11 10.67
C SER A 223 2.01 2.23 10.27
N PRO A 224 1.96 1.73 9.02
CA PRO A 224 0.96 0.72 8.66
C PRO A 224 0.96 -0.50 9.59
N MET A 225 2.12 -0.88 10.10
CA MET A 225 2.25 -1.99 11.05
C MET A 225 1.50 -1.70 12.36
N ASP A 226 1.71 -0.51 12.93
CA ASP A 226 1.07 -0.10 14.17
C ASP A 226 -0.42 0.25 13.97
N GLY A 227 -0.75 1.00 12.91
CA GLY A 227 -2.12 1.41 12.61
C GLY A 227 -3.07 0.24 12.32
N MET A 228 -2.57 -0.82 11.71
CA MET A 228 -3.33 -2.05 11.46
C MET A 228 -3.11 -3.14 12.50
N LEU A 229 -2.36 -2.88 13.57
CA LEU A 229 -2.08 -3.82 14.66
C LEU A 229 -1.53 -5.17 14.16
N LEU A 230 -0.65 -5.14 13.14
CA LEU A 230 -0.24 -6.35 12.42
C LEU A 230 0.53 -7.33 13.30
N GLU A 231 1.39 -6.86 14.21
CA GLU A 231 2.13 -7.72 15.12
C GLU A 231 1.19 -8.32 16.17
N GLU A 232 0.29 -7.55 16.75
CA GLU A 232 -0.73 -8.00 17.70
C GLU A 232 -1.67 -9.02 17.05
N ARG A 233 -1.98 -8.85 15.78
CA ARG A 233 -2.73 -9.83 14.97
C ARG A 233 -1.91 -11.06 14.63
N GLY A 234 -0.59 -11.06 14.91
CA GLY A 234 0.34 -12.18 14.69
C GLY A 234 0.78 -12.33 13.25
N TYR A 235 0.81 -11.25 12.48
CA TYR A 235 1.47 -11.22 11.17
C TYR A 235 2.97 -11.13 11.33
N GLN A 236 3.70 -11.87 10.49
CA GLN A 236 5.10 -11.59 10.23
C GLN A 236 5.19 -10.49 9.19
N VAL A 237 5.71 -9.34 9.56
CA VAL A 237 5.74 -8.16 8.68
C VAL A 237 7.11 -7.97 8.06
N LYS A 238 7.15 -7.68 6.77
CA LYS A 238 8.34 -7.22 6.05
C LYS A 238 8.03 -5.91 5.35
N ASN A 239 8.81 -4.87 5.62
CA ASN A 239 8.46 -3.49 5.30
C ASN A 239 9.31 -2.81 4.20
N LYS A 240 10.16 -3.57 3.51
CA LYS A 240 10.98 -3.08 2.39
C LYS A 240 10.43 -3.61 1.05
N TRP A 241 9.37 -3.00 0.55
CA TRP A 241 8.57 -3.50 -0.57
C TRP A 241 9.36 -3.97 -1.80
N SER A 242 10.47 -3.31 -2.13
CA SER A 242 11.29 -3.66 -3.31
C SER A 242 12.37 -4.72 -3.03
N GLN A 243 12.52 -5.17 -1.80
CA GLN A 243 13.60 -6.07 -1.39
C GLN A 243 13.11 -7.32 -0.68
N ASP A 244 12.00 -7.20 0.05
CA ASP A 244 11.54 -8.26 0.94
C ASP A 244 10.68 -9.28 0.20
N PHE A 245 10.80 -10.53 0.62
CA PHE A 245 10.00 -11.67 0.17
C PHE A 245 9.84 -12.69 1.30
N PHE A 246 8.83 -13.53 1.21
CA PHE A 246 8.73 -14.77 1.99
C PHE A 246 8.95 -15.96 1.07
N THR A 247 9.44 -17.07 1.64
CA THR A 247 9.59 -18.33 0.92
C THR A 247 8.55 -19.31 1.42
N LEU A 248 7.75 -19.82 0.51
CA LEU A 248 6.79 -20.90 0.72
C LEU A 248 7.41 -22.22 0.28
N GLY A 249 7.20 -23.27 1.08
CA GLY A 249 7.83 -24.56 0.83
C GLY A 249 9.35 -24.45 0.78
N THR A 250 9.96 -25.13 -0.19
CA THR A 250 11.43 -25.19 -0.32
C THR A 250 12.01 -24.00 -1.07
N ASN A 251 11.32 -23.47 -2.10
CA ASN A 251 11.92 -22.50 -3.03
C ASN A 251 10.93 -21.60 -3.77
N PHE A 252 9.69 -21.48 -3.30
CA PHE A 252 8.69 -20.61 -3.93
C PHE A 252 8.63 -19.25 -3.24
N GLN A 253 9.01 -18.18 -3.92
CA GLN A 253 9.03 -16.85 -3.35
C GLN A 253 7.71 -16.10 -3.58
N ILE A 254 7.26 -15.37 -2.56
CA ILE A 254 6.15 -14.42 -2.66
C ILE A 254 6.63 -13.03 -2.26
N PHE A 255 6.25 -12.01 -3.02
CA PHE A 255 6.63 -10.61 -2.80
C PHE A 255 5.66 -9.68 -3.52
N HIS A 256 5.78 -8.35 -3.29
CA HIS A 256 4.85 -7.41 -3.92
C HIS A 256 5.05 -7.28 -5.44
N GLY A 257 6.27 -7.32 -5.92
CA GLY A 257 6.61 -7.07 -7.32
C GLY A 257 7.31 -5.72 -7.52
N VAL A 258 8.21 -5.68 -8.50
CA VAL A 258 9.05 -4.50 -8.78
C VAL A 258 9.14 -4.16 -10.27
N TYR A 259 8.83 -5.10 -11.16
CA TYR A 259 8.86 -4.89 -12.61
C TYR A 259 7.44 -4.70 -13.15
N PHE A 260 7.21 -3.63 -13.89
CA PHE A 260 5.89 -3.25 -14.42
C PHE A 260 5.81 -3.22 -15.96
N SER A 261 6.83 -3.78 -16.64
CA SER A 261 6.81 -3.93 -18.10
C SER A 261 5.61 -4.76 -18.57
N ILE A 262 5.32 -4.73 -19.86
CA ILE A 262 4.23 -5.54 -20.44
C ILE A 262 4.45 -7.05 -20.23
N HIS A 263 5.72 -7.48 -20.21
CA HIS A 263 6.13 -8.87 -19.96
C HIS A 263 6.72 -9.03 -18.55
N ASN A 264 6.04 -8.50 -17.53
CA ASN A 264 6.56 -8.45 -16.16
C ASN A 264 6.79 -9.84 -15.55
N ALA A 265 5.98 -10.87 -15.90
CA ALA A 265 6.20 -12.24 -15.42
C ALA A 265 7.54 -12.82 -15.91
N LYS A 266 7.85 -12.62 -17.20
CA LYS A 266 9.15 -13.00 -17.74
C LYS A 266 10.28 -12.20 -17.07
N ALA A 267 10.11 -10.90 -16.89
CA ALA A 267 11.13 -10.05 -16.29
C ALA A 267 11.46 -10.46 -14.85
N HIS A 268 10.46 -10.83 -14.03
CA HIS A 268 10.69 -11.35 -12.68
C HIS A 268 11.45 -12.69 -12.74
N LEU A 269 11.01 -13.64 -13.58
CA LEU A 269 11.66 -14.93 -13.67
C LEU A 269 13.12 -14.83 -14.14
N ASP A 270 13.39 -14.02 -15.16
CA ASP A 270 14.74 -13.80 -15.71
C ASP A 270 15.70 -13.23 -14.67
N LYS A 271 15.21 -12.34 -13.79
CA LYS A 271 16.03 -11.64 -12.80
C LYS A 271 16.20 -12.44 -11.50
N LEU A 272 15.15 -13.11 -11.04
CA LEU A 272 15.16 -13.80 -9.74
C LEU A 272 15.64 -15.25 -9.87
N ARG A 273 15.49 -15.87 -11.03
CA ARG A 273 15.86 -17.26 -11.30
C ARG A 273 15.28 -18.24 -10.27
N THR A 274 14.04 -17.97 -9.82
CA THR A 274 13.30 -18.80 -8.88
C THR A 274 11.80 -18.73 -9.18
N SER A 275 11.07 -19.78 -8.81
CA SER A 275 9.61 -19.76 -8.92
C SER A 275 9.02 -18.74 -7.94
N CYS A 276 8.06 -17.96 -8.41
CA CYS A 276 7.51 -16.88 -7.60
C CYS A 276 6.07 -16.49 -7.93
N ALA A 277 5.40 -15.87 -6.97
CA ALA A 277 4.17 -15.12 -7.17
C ALA A 277 4.32 -13.68 -6.68
N TYR A 278 3.68 -12.76 -7.38
CA TYR A 278 3.72 -11.33 -7.07
C TYR A 278 2.43 -10.64 -7.57
N VAL A 279 2.27 -9.37 -7.18
CA VAL A 279 1.14 -8.49 -7.53
C VAL A 279 1.62 -7.18 -8.16
N HIS A 280 1.25 -6.02 -7.69
CA HIS A 280 1.73 -4.67 -8.06
C HIS A 280 1.17 -4.11 -9.37
N THR A 281 1.20 -4.86 -10.47
CA THR A 281 0.79 -4.33 -11.78
C THR A 281 -0.69 -4.50 -12.07
N HIS A 282 -1.44 -5.11 -11.16
CA HIS A 282 -2.87 -5.43 -11.29
C HIS A 282 -3.21 -6.29 -12.52
N ARG A 283 -2.23 -6.98 -13.08
CA ARG A 283 -2.40 -7.85 -14.25
C ARG A 283 -2.37 -9.31 -13.81
N ILE A 284 -3.04 -10.17 -14.56
CA ILE A 284 -2.87 -11.61 -14.41
C ILE A 284 -1.96 -12.08 -15.54
N GLN A 285 -0.79 -12.58 -15.18
CA GLN A 285 0.20 -13.13 -16.11
C GLN A 285 0.89 -14.34 -15.51
N ASN A 286 1.33 -15.24 -16.35
CA ASN A 286 2.30 -16.25 -15.97
C ASN A 286 3.38 -16.40 -17.05
N TYR A 287 4.54 -16.84 -16.63
CA TYR A 287 5.62 -17.20 -17.51
C TYR A 287 6.38 -18.39 -16.92
N ARG A 288 6.70 -19.37 -17.75
CA ARG A 288 7.40 -20.59 -17.33
C ARG A 288 8.64 -20.79 -18.18
N GLU A 289 9.73 -21.18 -17.53
CA GLU A 289 10.98 -21.61 -18.17
C GLU A 289 11.51 -22.84 -17.43
N GLY A 290 11.50 -23.98 -18.13
CA GLY A 290 11.84 -25.25 -17.50
C GLY A 290 10.91 -25.62 -16.37
N THR A 291 11.46 -25.76 -15.17
CA THR A 291 10.71 -26.06 -13.93
C THR A 291 10.32 -24.83 -13.14
N MET A 292 10.81 -23.64 -13.50
CA MET A 292 10.54 -22.38 -12.82
C MET A 292 9.35 -21.67 -13.44
N SER A 293 8.55 -21.01 -12.61
CA SER A 293 7.40 -20.24 -13.06
C SER A 293 7.25 -18.93 -12.26
N ALA A 294 6.88 -17.85 -12.93
CA ALA A 294 6.52 -16.59 -12.30
C ALA A 294 5.03 -16.29 -12.55
N PHE A 295 4.32 -15.90 -11.50
CA PHE A 295 2.90 -15.65 -11.53
C PHE A 295 2.60 -14.24 -11.02
N ASN A 296 2.05 -13.38 -11.88
CA ASN A 296 1.38 -12.15 -11.45
C ASN A 296 -0.08 -12.51 -11.19
N ILE A 297 -0.50 -12.43 -9.95
CA ILE A 297 -1.81 -12.98 -9.54
C ILE A 297 -2.97 -11.98 -9.63
N GLY A 298 -2.75 -10.79 -10.21
CA GLY A 298 -3.78 -9.74 -10.29
C GLY A 298 -3.84 -8.90 -9.02
N GLY A 299 -5.03 -8.43 -8.68
CA GLY A 299 -5.30 -7.69 -7.46
C GLY A 299 -6.76 -7.81 -7.04
N CYS A 300 -7.08 -7.31 -5.86
CA CYS A 300 -8.41 -7.44 -5.25
C CYS A 300 -9.14 -6.09 -5.09
N ALA A 301 -8.72 -5.06 -5.82
CA ALA A 301 -9.29 -3.72 -5.74
C ALA A 301 -10.55 -3.55 -6.62
N ASP A 302 -11.37 -2.57 -6.27
CA ASP A 302 -12.40 -2.03 -7.15
C ASP A 302 -11.78 -0.98 -8.07
N TYR A 303 -11.41 -1.36 -9.28
CA TYR A 303 -10.74 -0.49 -10.25
C TYR A 303 -11.64 0.60 -10.83
N ASP A 304 -12.94 0.57 -10.57
CA ASP A 304 -13.88 1.62 -10.95
C ASP A 304 -14.01 2.71 -9.89
N SER A 305 -13.46 2.48 -8.70
CA SER A 305 -13.48 3.46 -7.62
C SER A 305 -12.67 4.73 -7.96
N ALA A 306 -12.99 5.82 -7.27
CA ALA A 306 -12.34 7.12 -7.47
C ALA A 306 -10.83 7.11 -7.24
N ALA A 307 -10.33 6.21 -6.38
CA ALA A 307 -8.90 6.07 -6.10
C ALA A 307 -8.07 5.73 -7.35
N PHE A 308 -8.68 5.10 -8.36
CA PHE A 308 -8.00 4.71 -9.60
C PHE A 308 -8.26 5.63 -10.79
N ASN A 309 -8.82 6.83 -10.57
CA ASN A 309 -9.08 7.79 -11.66
C ASN A 309 -7.79 8.38 -12.29
N TYR A 310 -6.63 8.17 -11.66
CA TYR A 310 -5.33 8.52 -12.26
C TYR A 310 -4.96 7.62 -13.44
N ALA A 311 -5.52 6.42 -13.50
CA ALA A 311 -5.17 5.44 -14.51
C ALA A 311 -5.92 5.70 -15.81
N SER A 312 -5.18 5.75 -16.92
CA SER A 312 -5.78 5.89 -18.24
C SER A 312 -6.62 4.66 -18.63
N ARG A 313 -7.61 4.83 -19.51
CA ARG A 313 -8.43 3.72 -20.02
C ARG A 313 -7.59 2.54 -20.58
N PRO A 314 -6.53 2.76 -21.38
CA PRO A 314 -5.68 1.65 -21.84
C PRO A 314 -4.93 0.95 -20.71
N MET A 315 -4.60 1.67 -19.62
CA MET A 315 -3.98 1.06 -18.43
C MET A 315 -4.97 0.19 -17.69
N LYS A 316 -6.16 0.71 -17.37
CA LYS A 316 -7.24 -0.05 -16.70
C LYS A 316 -7.67 -1.29 -17.50
N ALA A 317 -7.67 -1.21 -18.84
CA ALA A 317 -8.02 -2.34 -19.71
C ALA A 317 -7.07 -3.56 -19.58
N GLN A 318 -5.90 -3.38 -18.96
CA GLN A 318 -4.93 -4.44 -18.69
C GLN A 318 -5.05 -4.99 -17.26
N TRP A 319 -5.85 -4.36 -16.40
CA TRP A 319 -6.02 -4.76 -15.02
C TRP A 319 -7.08 -5.85 -14.90
N ALA A 320 -6.86 -6.76 -13.97
CA ALA A 320 -7.77 -7.85 -13.72
C ALA A 320 -7.81 -8.17 -12.21
N ASN A 321 -9.00 -8.43 -11.71
CA ASN A 321 -9.14 -8.99 -10.38
C ASN A 321 -8.69 -10.46 -10.37
N GLY A 322 -7.96 -10.82 -9.33
CA GLY A 322 -7.44 -12.15 -9.13
C GLY A 322 -6.69 -12.29 -7.82
N PHE A 323 -6.49 -13.52 -7.44
CA PHE A 323 -5.70 -13.94 -6.30
C PHE A 323 -5.12 -15.33 -6.57
N ALA A 324 -4.44 -15.95 -5.61
CA ALA A 324 -3.95 -17.31 -5.82
C ALA A 324 -4.11 -18.19 -4.59
N ILE A 325 -4.18 -19.48 -4.87
CA ILE A 325 -4.09 -20.55 -3.88
C ILE A 325 -2.83 -21.36 -4.21
N ASN A 326 -1.95 -21.49 -3.22
CA ASN A 326 -0.74 -22.31 -3.34
C ASN A 326 -0.86 -23.54 -2.43
N MET A 327 -0.79 -24.72 -3.01
CA MET A 327 -0.76 -25.97 -2.27
C MET A 327 0.68 -26.37 -2.04
N ILE A 328 1.04 -26.68 -0.80
CA ILE A 328 2.37 -27.18 -0.43
C ILE A 328 2.23 -28.63 0.01
N ASP A 329 3.03 -29.51 -0.61
CA ASP A 329 3.07 -30.92 -0.25
C ASP A 329 4.11 -31.23 0.84
N GLU A 330 4.17 -32.50 1.28
CA GLU A 330 5.07 -32.97 2.33
C GLU A 330 6.57 -32.81 1.97
N GLN A 331 6.90 -32.71 0.70
CA GLN A 331 8.26 -32.44 0.20
C GLN A 331 8.54 -30.94 0.09
N GLY A 332 7.59 -30.08 0.45
CA GLY A 332 7.70 -28.63 0.36
C GLY A 332 7.59 -28.09 -1.07
N ARG A 333 7.06 -28.87 -2.01
CA ARG A 333 6.83 -28.41 -3.38
C ARG A 333 5.56 -27.58 -3.44
N SER A 334 5.64 -26.46 -4.10
CA SER A 334 4.54 -25.52 -4.30
C SER A 334 3.81 -25.79 -5.60
N ASN A 335 2.48 -25.81 -5.55
CA ASN A 335 1.61 -25.87 -6.72
C ASN A 335 0.61 -24.72 -6.63
N LEU A 336 0.85 -23.66 -7.42
CA LEU A 336 0.05 -22.45 -7.41
C LEU A 336 -1.03 -22.50 -8.48
N THR A 337 -2.27 -22.19 -8.04
CA THR A 337 -3.43 -21.97 -8.91
C THR A 337 -3.77 -20.48 -8.88
N GLN A 338 -3.66 -19.80 -10.02
CA GLN A 338 -4.19 -18.46 -10.20
C GLN A 338 -5.71 -18.52 -10.30
N ILE A 339 -6.41 -17.71 -9.50
CA ILE A 339 -7.86 -17.61 -9.52
C ILE A 339 -8.25 -16.37 -10.32
N TYR A 340 -8.91 -16.62 -11.45
CA TYR A 340 -9.47 -15.57 -12.29
C TYR A 340 -10.85 -15.16 -11.76
N VAL A 341 -11.02 -13.87 -11.59
CA VAL A 341 -12.26 -13.31 -11.06
C VAL A 341 -13.11 -12.77 -12.22
N ASN A 342 -14.38 -13.11 -12.22
CA ASN A 342 -15.35 -12.60 -13.19
C ASN A 342 -15.56 -11.09 -12.99
N PRO A 343 -16.03 -10.35 -14.01
CA PRO A 343 -16.31 -8.91 -13.88
C PRO A 343 -17.26 -8.54 -12.74
N ASP A 344 -18.11 -9.47 -12.33
CA ASP A 344 -19.06 -9.28 -11.23
C ASP A 344 -18.48 -9.60 -9.84
N GLY A 345 -17.18 -9.91 -9.75
CA GLY A 345 -16.48 -10.24 -8.50
C GLY A 345 -16.60 -11.70 -8.06
N THR A 346 -17.29 -12.55 -8.83
CA THR A 346 -17.37 -14.00 -8.54
C THR A 346 -16.19 -14.77 -9.14
N PHE A 347 -15.93 -15.99 -8.64
CA PHE A 347 -14.87 -16.86 -9.17
C PHE A 347 -15.20 -18.34 -8.93
N TRP A 348 -14.57 -19.19 -9.72
CA TRP A 348 -14.69 -20.66 -9.57
C TRP A 348 -13.49 -21.23 -8.82
N PHE A 349 -13.76 -22.11 -7.86
CA PHE A 349 -12.75 -22.93 -7.21
C PHE A 349 -13.37 -24.26 -6.74
N GLY A 350 -12.66 -25.38 -6.94
CA GLY A 350 -13.10 -26.69 -6.48
C GLY A 350 -14.47 -27.11 -7.03
N GLY A 351 -14.83 -26.65 -8.23
CA GLY A 351 -16.15 -26.96 -8.84
C GLY A 351 -17.30 -26.12 -8.28
N ARG A 352 -17.04 -25.10 -7.47
CA ARG A 352 -18.04 -24.20 -6.89
C ARG A 352 -17.81 -22.74 -7.30
N LEU A 353 -18.89 -22.01 -7.50
CA LEU A 353 -18.89 -20.56 -7.70
C LEU A 353 -18.99 -19.85 -6.33
N TYR A 354 -18.11 -18.92 -6.09
CA TYR A 354 -18.03 -18.09 -4.90
C TYR A 354 -18.35 -16.65 -5.20
#